data_1940910f9395630b63508eb69c2c6668
#
_entry.id   1940910f9395630b63508eb69c2c6668
#
_cell.length_a   1.000
_cell.length_b   1.000
_cell.length_c   1.000
_cell.angle_alpha   90.00
_cell.angle_beta   90.00
_cell.angle_gamma   90.00
#
_symmetry.space_group_name_H-M   'P 1'
#
loop_
_entity.id
_entity.type
_entity.pdbx_description
1 polymer ?
#
loop_
_entity_poly.entity_id
_entity_poly.type
_entity_poly.pdbx_seq_one_letter_code
_entity_poly.pdbx_strand_id
1 'polypeptide(L)'
;MIYAWDNYPIAQFPKVWKWTETQVEGRELQIPGVAFEEVSHKLPECCAWLNDHDCVIVAETNDILMTALRIKDLLGIQNDDYHPKGVDENDLFVIATARVARAPLLSDERRQLKLPDIPKKMRIPAVCALPEVNVVCKNFLEYLKGSGAVF
;
A
#
# COMPACT_ATOMS: atom_id res chain seq x y z
N MET A 1 -0.94 -1.09 6.47
CA MET A 1 -1.64 -1.31 7.78
C MET A 1 -0.87 -2.25 8.70
N ILE A 2 -0.46 -3.45 8.27
CA ILE A 2 0.22 -4.46 9.11
C ILE A 2 1.39 -3.86 9.90
N TYR A 3 2.31 -3.17 9.22
CA TYR A 3 3.45 -2.52 9.86
C TYR A 3 3.03 -1.50 10.94
N ALA A 4 2.02 -0.68 10.65
CA ALA A 4 1.54 0.31 11.61
C ALA A 4 0.95 -0.36 12.86
N TRP A 5 0.18 -1.42 12.68
CA TRP A 5 -0.41 -2.19 13.77
C TRP A 5 0.64 -2.79 14.70
N ASP A 6 1.68 -3.41 14.11
CA ASP A 6 2.75 -4.08 14.87
C ASP A 6 3.70 -3.10 15.55
N ASN A 7 4.00 -1.96 14.91
CA ASN A 7 5.05 -1.03 15.38
C ASN A 7 4.53 0.17 16.17
N TYR A 8 3.22 0.43 16.09
CA TYR A 8 2.54 1.48 16.86
C TYR A 8 1.33 0.90 17.60
N PRO A 9 1.51 -0.02 18.57
CA PRO A 9 0.38 -0.64 19.25
C PRO A 9 -0.57 0.40 19.86
N ILE A 10 -1.89 0.19 19.73
CA ILE A 10 -2.92 1.17 20.12
C ILE A 10 -2.76 1.61 21.59
N ALA A 11 -2.45 0.66 22.48
CA ALA A 11 -2.29 0.94 23.91
C ALA A 11 -1.15 1.94 24.22
N GLN A 12 -0.06 1.91 23.43
CA GLN A 12 1.09 2.79 23.61
C GLN A 12 0.97 4.09 22.79
N PHE A 13 0.24 4.05 21.68
CA PHE A 13 0.10 5.18 20.75
C PHE A 13 -1.38 5.58 20.51
N PRO A 14 -2.20 5.77 21.57
CA PRO A 14 -3.64 5.99 21.41
C PRO A 14 -3.98 7.24 20.58
N LYS A 15 -3.18 8.31 20.69
CA LYS A 15 -3.42 9.53 19.92
C LYS A 15 -3.12 9.36 18.42
N VAL A 16 -2.12 8.54 18.05
CA VAL A 16 -1.82 8.19 16.66
C VAL A 16 -3.01 7.46 16.06
N TRP A 17 -3.57 6.48 16.79
CA TRP A 17 -4.71 5.71 16.31
C TRP A 17 -6.00 6.52 16.28
N LYS A 18 -6.22 7.42 17.25
CA LYS A 18 -7.36 8.35 17.18
C LYS A 18 -7.28 9.29 15.97
N TRP A 19 -6.08 9.73 15.60
CA TRP A 19 -5.88 10.48 14.35
C TRP A 19 -6.07 9.58 13.13
N THR A 20 -5.53 8.35 13.12
CA THR A 20 -5.70 7.41 12.01
C THR A 20 -7.19 7.09 11.77
N GLU A 21 -7.97 6.92 12.84
CA GLU A 21 -9.43 6.79 12.80
C GLU A 21 -10.06 7.95 12.02
N THR A 22 -9.70 9.21 12.32
CA THR A 22 -10.24 10.37 11.58
C THR A 22 -9.87 10.35 10.10
N GLN A 23 -8.71 9.79 9.73
CA GLN A 23 -8.30 9.65 8.32
C GLN A 23 -9.11 8.56 7.60
N VAL A 24 -9.40 7.47 8.30
CA VAL A 24 -10.22 6.35 7.78
C VAL A 24 -11.68 6.80 7.60
N GLU A 25 -12.30 7.33 8.65
CA GLU A 25 -13.68 7.83 8.63
C GLU A 25 -13.87 8.99 7.64
N GLY A 26 -12.86 9.85 7.52
CA GLY A 26 -12.82 10.94 6.54
C GLY A 26 -12.56 10.49 5.11
N ARG A 27 -12.34 9.18 4.87
CA ARG A 27 -12.01 8.58 3.56
C ARG A 27 -10.69 9.07 2.95
N GLU A 28 -9.84 9.71 3.73
CA GLU A 28 -8.50 10.12 3.32
C GLU A 28 -7.54 8.91 3.26
N LEU A 29 -7.79 7.90 4.10
CA LEU A 29 -7.08 6.63 4.11
C LEU A 29 -8.06 5.52 3.70
N GLN A 30 -7.71 4.82 2.61
CA GLN A 30 -8.49 3.74 2.04
C GLN A 30 -7.60 2.51 1.83
N ILE A 31 -8.18 1.33 1.71
CA ILE A 31 -7.42 0.10 1.51
C ILE A 31 -7.87 -0.64 0.24
N PRO A 32 -6.95 -1.06 -0.65
CA PRO A 32 -7.29 -1.96 -1.77
C PRO A 32 -7.83 -3.29 -1.28
N GLY A 33 -8.77 -3.88 -2.01
CA GLY A 33 -9.40 -5.17 -1.64
C GLY A 33 -8.38 -6.28 -1.36
N VAL A 34 -7.39 -6.46 -2.24
CA VAL A 34 -6.32 -7.46 -2.07
C VAL A 34 -5.51 -7.24 -0.78
N ALA A 35 -5.24 -5.99 -0.41
CA ALA A 35 -4.52 -5.67 0.83
C ALA A 35 -5.41 -5.87 2.06
N PHE A 36 -6.72 -5.61 1.96
CA PHE A 36 -7.67 -5.89 3.03
C PHE A 36 -7.80 -7.40 3.30
N GLU A 37 -7.84 -8.21 2.24
CA GLU A 37 -7.84 -9.67 2.39
C GLU A 37 -6.56 -10.17 3.07
N GLU A 38 -5.39 -9.64 2.70
CA GLU A 38 -4.14 -9.97 3.37
C GLU A 38 -4.17 -9.60 4.86
N VAL A 39 -4.67 -8.42 5.22
CA VAL A 39 -4.84 -7.98 6.61
C VAL A 39 -5.80 -8.91 7.34
N SER A 40 -6.91 -9.31 6.73
CA SER A 40 -7.91 -10.18 7.35
C SER A 40 -7.34 -11.55 7.74
N HIS A 41 -6.43 -12.09 6.92
CA HIS A 41 -5.77 -13.36 7.19
C HIS A 41 -4.64 -13.26 8.21
N LYS A 42 -3.83 -12.19 8.16
CA LYS A 42 -2.64 -12.04 9.00
C LYS A 42 -2.95 -11.41 10.36
N LEU A 43 -3.87 -10.46 10.40
CA LEU A 43 -4.20 -9.63 11.56
C LEU A 43 -5.72 -9.41 11.68
N PRO A 44 -6.50 -10.41 12.11
CA PRO A 44 -7.95 -10.29 12.24
C PRO A 44 -8.41 -9.12 13.11
N GLU A 45 -7.65 -8.76 14.16
CA GLU A 45 -7.96 -7.62 15.03
C GLU A 45 -7.83 -6.27 14.30
N CYS A 46 -6.82 -6.13 13.44
CA CYS A 46 -6.66 -4.95 12.58
C CYS A 46 -7.80 -4.86 11.56
N CYS A 47 -8.20 -6.00 10.98
CA CYS A 47 -9.35 -6.08 10.07
C CYS A 47 -10.64 -5.67 10.78
N ALA A 48 -10.89 -6.14 12.01
CA ALA A 48 -12.03 -5.74 12.81
C ALA A 48 -12.02 -4.23 13.06
N TRP A 49 -10.89 -3.68 13.46
CA TRP A 49 -10.72 -2.24 13.66
C TRP A 49 -11.04 -1.42 12.40
N LEU A 50 -10.57 -1.86 11.22
CA LEU A 50 -10.88 -1.20 9.94
C LEU A 50 -12.38 -1.21 9.63
N ASN A 51 -13.06 -2.33 9.91
CA ASN A 51 -14.50 -2.45 9.72
C ASN A 51 -15.29 -1.58 10.72
N ASP A 52 -14.86 -1.53 11.98
CA ASP A 52 -15.52 -0.73 13.03
C ASP A 52 -15.46 0.79 12.73
N HIS A 53 -14.47 1.22 11.92
CA HIS A 53 -14.30 2.62 11.49
C HIS A 53 -14.71 2.85 10.02
N ASP A 54 -15.52 1.98 9.44
CA ASP A 54 -16.09 2.13 8.08
C ASP A 54 -15.02 2.40 7.00
N CYS A 55 -13.85 1.72 7.11
CA CYS A 55 -12.77 1.88 6.15
C CYS A 55 -13.25 1.55 4.74
N VAL A 56 -13.00 2.46 3.80
CA VAL A 56 -13.33 2.22 2.39
C VAL A 56 -12.41 1.14 1.81
N ILE A 57 -13.00 0.03 1.42
CA ILE A 57 -12.32 -1.04 0.69
C ILE A 57 -12.50 -0.76 -0.80
N VAL A 58 -11.41 -0.45 -1.48
CA VAL A 58 -11.43 -0.13 -2.90
C VAL A 58 -11.52 -1.43 -3.70
N ALA A 59 -12.66 -1.61 -4.37
CA ALA A 59 -12.89 -2.78 -5.23
C ALA A 59 -12.01 -2.74 -6.49
N GLU A 60 -11.64 -3.90 -6.98
CA GLU A 60 -10.96 -4.04 -8.26
C GLU A 60 -11.89 -3.62 -9.41
N THR A 61 -11.33 -2.83 -10.31
CA THR A 61 -12.01 -2.38 -11.53
C THR A 61 -11.20 -2.79 -12.76
N ASN A 62 -11.82 -2.74 -13.93
CA ASN A 62 -11.11 -2.98 -15.19
C ASN A 62 -9.91 -2.04 -15.37
N ASP A 63 -10.02 -0.78 -14.96
CA ASP A 63 -8.92 0.19 -15.05
C ASP A 63 -7.76 -0.18 -14.14
N ILE A 64 -8.04 -0.66 -12.93
CA ILE A 64 -7.03 -1.18 -11.98
C ILE A 64 -6.37 -2.42 -12.58
N LEU A 65 -7.14 -3.39 -13.06
CA LEU A 65 -6.62 -4.60 -13.70
C LEU A 65 -5.71 -4.27 -14.90
N MET A 66 -6.19 -3.43 -15.82
CA MET A 66 -5.39 -3.04 -16.99
C MET A 66 -4.13 -2.28 -16.61
N THR A 67 -4.17 -1.48 -15.54
CA THR A 67 -3.00 -0.77 -15.02
C THR A 67 -2.01 -1.75 -14.37
N ALA A 68 -2.48 -2.72 -13.60
CA ALA A 68 -1.64 -3.77 -13.02
C ALA A 68 -0.92 -4.58 -14.11
N LEU A 69 -1.65 -4.98 -15.16
CA LEU A 69 -1.06 -5.69 -16.31
C LEU A 69 0.02 -4.86 -17.02
N ARG A 70 -0.20 -3.56 -17.22
CA ARG A 70 0.83 -2.67 -17.81
C ARG A 70 2.07 -2.57 -16.94
N ILE A 71 1.92 -2.50 -15.62
CA ILE A 71 3.06 -2.50 -14.69
C ILE A 71 3.79 -3.85 -14.75
N LYS A 72 3.04 -4.95 -14.81
CA LYS A 72 3.59 -6.30 -14.97
C LYS A 72 4.47 -6.42 -16.22
N ASP A 73 3.96 -5.94 -17.36
CA ASP A 73 4.70 -5.91 -18.63
C ASP A 73 5.93 -5.03 -18.55
N LEU A 74 5.83 -3.84 -17.94
CA LEU A 74 6.95 -2.92 -17.73
C LEU A 74 8.10 -3.55 -16.92
N LEU A 75 7.76 -4.41 -15.96
CA LEU A 75 8.73 -5.15 -15.14
C LEU A 75 9.27 -6.41 -15.83
N GLY A 76 8.77 -6.76 -17.03
CA GLY A 76 9.15 -7.96 -17.76
C GLY A 76 8.71 -9.26 -17.09
N ILE A 77 7.62 -9.23 -16.31
CA ILE A 77 7.06 -10.42 -15.66
C ILE A 77 6.13 -11.12 -16.65
N GLN A 78 6.56 -12.29 -17.13
CA GLN A 78 5.78 -13.10 -18.06
C GLN A 78 5.29 -14.38 -17.38
N ASN A 79 4.08 -14.84 -17.73
CA ASN A 79 3.51 -16.10 -17.23
C ASN A 79 3.61 -16.27 -15.71
N ASP A 80 3.39 -15.18 -14.95
CA ASP A 80 3.44 -15.16 -13.48
C ASP A 80 4.82 -15.55 -12.88
N ASP A 81 5.89 -15.34 -13.64
CA ASP A 81 7.28 -15.51 -13.20
C ASP A 81 7.71 -14.35 -12.29
N TYR A 82 7.01 -14.21 -11.17
CA TYR A 82 7.34 -13.23 -10.12
C TYR A 82 8.64 -13.58 -9.43
N HIS A 83 9.46 -12.57 -9.15
CA HIS A 83 10.71 -12.78 -8.46
C HIS A 83 10.53 -12.66 -6.94
N PRO A 84 11.02 -13.61 -6.10
CA PRO A 84 10.80 -13.60 -4.64
C PRO A 84 11.29 -12.36 -3.90
N LYS A 85 12.16 -11.55 -4.54
CA LYS A 85 12.68 -10.29 -3.95
C LYS A 85 12.01 -9.04 -4.50
N GLY A 86 11.11 -9.18 -5.44
CA GLY A 86 10.38 -8.08 -6.07
C GLY A 86 8.92 -8.06 -5.66
N VAL A 87 8.13 -7.25 -6.38
CA VAL A 87 6.68 -7.20 -6.23
C VAL A 87 6.02 -8.50 -6.67
N ASP A 88 4.94 -8.88 -6.01
CA ASP A 88 4.05 -9.96 -6.42
C ASP A 88 2.78 -9.42 -7.11
N GLU A 89 1.83 -10.31 -7.38
CA GLU A 89 0.57 -9.94 -8.04
C GLU A 89 -0.25 -8.96 -7.20
N ASN A 90 -0.39 -9.19 -5.89
CA ASN A 90 -1.13 -8.32 -5.00
C ASN A 90 -0.50 -6.93 -4.93
N ASP A 91 0.82 -6.85 -4.89
CA ASP A 91 1.57 -5.58 -4.90
C ASP A 91 1.26 -4.78 -6.17
N LEU A 92 1.15 -5.45 -7.33
CA LEU A 92 0.78 -4.78 -8.59
C LEU A 92 -0.63 -4.17 -8.51
N PHE A 93 -1.61 -4.88 -7.93
CA PHE A 93 -2.96 -4.35 -7.73
C PHE A 93 -2.97 -3.16 -6.75
N VAL A 94 -2.19 -3.23 -5.66
CA VAL A 94 -2.04 -2.13 -4.70
C VAL A 94 -1.48 -0.88 -5.38
N ILE A 95 -0.41 -1.01 -6.17
CA ILE A 95 0.20 0.10 -6.93
C ILE A 95 -0.77 0.64 -7.98
N ALA A 96 -1.44 -0.25 -8.72
CA ALA A 96 -2.41 0.11 -9.75
C ALA A 96 -3.61 0.89 -9.17
N THR A 97 -4.10 0.47 -8.00
CA THR A 97 -5.18 1.17 -7.29
C THR A 97 -4.77 2.60 -6.97
N ALA A 98 -3.58 2.81 -6.41
CA ALA A 98 -3.07 4.15 -6.11
C ALA A 98 -2.90 4.99 -7.40
N ARG A 99 -2.41 4.38 -8.47
CA ARG A 99 -2.23 5.05 -9.78
C ARG A 99 -3.56 5.50 -10.39
N VAL A 100 -4.57 4.63 -10.40
CA VAL A 100 -5.91 4.93 -10.93
C VAL A 100 -6.60 6.01 -10.08
N ALA A 101 -6.50 5.91 -8.76
CA ALA A 101 -7.03 6.90 -7.83
C ALA A 101 -6.27 8.23 -7.84
N ARG A 102 -5.09 8.30 -8.49
CA ARG A 102 -4.18 9.45 -8.44
C ARG A 102 -3.82 9.87 -7.01
N ALA A 103 -3.69 8.90 -6.14
CA ALA A 103 -3.43 9.07 -4.71
C ALA A 103 -2.03 8.58 -4.33
N PRO A 104 -1.44 9.08 -3.26
CA PRO A 104 -0.24 8.50 -2.69
C PRO A 104 -0.50 7.06 -2.20
N LEU A 105 0.52 6.22 -2.30
CA LEU A 105 0.52 4.87 -1.73
C LEU A 105 1.28 4.85 -0.41
N LEU A 106 0.70 4.23 0.62
CA LEU A 106 1.39 3.93 1.87
C LEU A 106 1.91 2.50 1.83
N SER A 107 3.24 2.36 1.89
CA SER A 107 3.91 1.07 1.98
C SER A 107 5.14 1.19 2.87
N ASP A 108 5.23 0.34 3.88
CA ASP A 108 6.41 0.25 4.76
C ASP A 108 7.48 -0.70 4.22
N GLU A 109 7.32 -1.17 2.98
CA GLU A 109 8.34 -1.95 2.33
C GLU A 109 9.64 -1.13 2.17
N ARG A 110 10.76 -1.78 2.47
CA ARG A 110 12.07 -1.12 2.50
C ARG A 110 12.47 -0.61 1.12
N ARG A 111 12.83 0.68 1.03
CA ARG A 111 13.37 1.29 -0.18
C ARG A 111 14.68 0.64 -0.59
N GLN A 112 14.82 0.40 -1.90
CA GLN A 112 16.06 -0.09 -2.50
C GLN A 112 16.98 1.11 -2.80
N LEU A 113 18.14 1.18 -2.11
CA LEU A 113 19.11 2.27 -2.30
C LEU A 113 19.76 2.23 -3.68
N LYS A 114 19.91 1.03 -4.23
CA LYS A 114 20.36 0.78 -5.59
C LYS A 114 19.27 -0.01 -6.30
N LEU A 115 18.84 0.51 -7.46
CA LEU A 115 17.86 -0.22 -8.27
C LEU A 115 18.49 -1.52 -8.79
N PRO A 116 17.72 -2.61 -8.80
CA PRO A 116 18.21 -3.88 -9.35
C PRO A 116 18.36 -3.80 -10.87
N ASP A 117 19.35 -4.50 -11.42
CA ASP A 117 19.56 -4.61 -12.85
C ASP A 117 18.41 -5.35 -13.57
N ILE A 118 17.68 -6.17 -12.85
CA ILE A 118 16.51 -6.93 -13.35
C ILE A 118 15.24 -6.28 -12.80
N PRO A 119 14.38 -5.66 -13.66
CA PRO A 119 13.20 -4.90 -13.22
C PRO A 119 12.24 -5.67 -12.32
N LYS A 120 12.02 -6.96 -12.58
CA LYS A 120 11.15 -7.81 -11.75
C LYS A 120 11.64 -8.05 -10.32
N LYS A 121 12.83 -7.55 -9.94
CA LYS A 121 13.33 -7.51 -8.56
C LYS A 121 13.04 -6.18 -7.84
N MET A 122 12.38 -5.25 -8.53
CA MET A 122 11.97 -3.99 -7.91
C MET A 122 10.88 -4.23 -6.86
N ARG A 123 10.97 -3.50 -5.75
CA ARG A 123 9.99 -3.46 -4.67
C ARG A 123 8.99 -2.33 -4.88
N ILE A 124 7.89 -2.34 -4.15
CA ILE A 124 6.81 -1.34 -4.26
C ILE A 124 7.35 0.09 -4.39
N PRO A 125 8.24 0.62 -3.51
CA PRO A 125 8.70 2.01 -3.64
C PRO A 125 9.47 2.28 -4.94
N ALA A 126 10.23 1.30 -5.43
CA ALA A 126 10.99 1.44 -6.68
C ALA A 126 10.07 1.40 -7.91
N VAL A 127 9.07 0.52 -7.91
CA VAL A 127 8.06 0.45 -8.98
C VAL A 127 7.24 1.74 -9.04
N CYS A 128 6.80 2.25 -7.89
CA CYS A 128 6.06 3.52 -7.80
C CYS A 128 6.84 4.69 -8.39
N ALA A 129 8.17 4.70 -8.23
CA ALA A 129 9.06 5.76 -8.72
C ALA A 129 9.34 5.72 -10.22
N LEU A 130 8.97 4.65 -10.93
CA LEU A 130 9.12 4.57 -12.39
C LEU A 130 8.31 5.70 -13.06
N PRO A 131 8.86 6.39 -14.08
CA PRO A 131 8.16 7.49 -14.76
C PRO A 131 6.77 7.09 -15.30
N GLU A 132 6.64 5.87 -15.79
CA GLU A 132 5.41 5.33 -16.36
C GLU A 132 4.36 5.02 -15.28
N VAL A 133 4.81 4.74 -14.04
CA VAL A 133 3.95 4.47 -12.89
C VAL A 133 3.63 5.76 -12.14
N ASN A 134 4.64 6.55 -11.78
CA ASN A 134 4.54 7.88 -11.19
C ASN A 134 3.53 7.96 -10.03
N VAL A 135 3.72 7.11 -9.01
CA VAL A 135 2.96 7.09 -7.77
C VAL A 135 3.85 7.55 -6.64
N VAL A 136 3.40 8.52 -5.86
CA VAL A 136 4.11 8.94 -4.64
C VAL A 136 3.97 7.85 -3.59
N CYS A 137 5.08 7.20 -3.22
CA CYS A 137 5.10 6.17 -2.19
C CYS A 137 5.70 6.72 -0.89
N LYS A 138 4.96 6.62 0.21
CA LYS A 138 5.36 7.02 1.56
C LYS A 138 5.28 5.83 2.51
N ASN A 139 6.13 5.79 3.53
CA ASN A 139 5.89 4.90 4.66
C ASN A 139 4.96 5.54 5.70
N PHE A 140 4.51 4.76 6.68
CA PHE A 140 3.58 5.25 7.69
C PHE A 140 4.15 6.42 8.50
N LEU A 141 5.43 6.37 8.86
CA LEU A 141 6.09 7.47 9.59
C LEU A 141 6.18 8.77 8.74
N GLU A 142 6.48 8.64 7.45
CA GLU A 142 6.47 9.78 6.52
C GLU A 142 5.08 10.39 6.37
N TYR A 143 4.04 9.55 6.39
CA TYR A 143 2.65 9.98 6.37
C TYR A 143 2.30 10.77 7.64
N LEU A 144 2.63 10.22 8.82
CA LEU A 144 2.45 10.91 10.10
C LEU A 144 3.16 12.26 10.14
N LYS A 145 4.44 12.29 9.77
CA LYS A 145 5.23 13.54 9.74
C LYS A 145 4.69 14.57 8.75
N GLY A 146 4.21 14.11 7.61
CA GLY A 146 3.65 14.97 6.56
C GLY A 146 2.27 15.53 6.88
N SER A 147 1.57 14.98 7.88
CA SER A 147 0.23 15.43 8.27
C SER A 147 0.23 16.74 9.06
N GLY A 148 1.36 17.10 9.71
CA GLY A 148 1.43 18.22 10.66
C GLY A 148 0.67 17.99 11.97
N ALA A 149 0.09 16.81 12.20
CA ALA A 149 -0.59 16.46 13.43
C ALA A 149 0.41 16.36 14.60
N VAL A 150 -0.04 16.74 15.78
CA VAL A 150 0.71 16.62 17.04
C VAL A 150 0.04 15.58 17.91
N PHE A 151 0.81 14.59 18.34
CA PHE A 151 0.33 13.42 19.09
C PHE A 151 0.71 13.46 20.56
#